data_6e5e6e68b1cb1ce1c6dcf5113678fa9a
#
_entry.id   6e5e6e68b1cb1ce1c6dcf5113678fa9a
#
_cell.length_a   1.000
_cell.length_b   1.000
_cell.length_c   1.000
_cell.angle_alpha   90.00
_cell.angle_beta   90.00
_cell.angle_gamma   90.00
#
_symmetry.space_group_name_H-M   'P 1'
#
loop_
_entity.id
_entity.type
_entity.pdbx_description
1 polymer ?
#
loop_
_entity_poly.entity_id
_entity_poly.type
_entity_poly.pdbx_seq_one_letter_code
_entity_poly.pdbx_strand_id
1 'polypeptide(L)'
;MTPVLAADGLTFRYDPAAPLLEDWSVEVGAGEVVAVTGPSGRGKSTLLYLLGLMLAPRAGRVLLDGQDVTTLPDARRARLRAHRFGFVFQDAALDPTCTVLDNVLETALYRGDDRATATRRAAELMAEFGVALRAHARPGQVSGGQAQRIALARALLGEPDVVLADEPTGNLDPESATVVLDALHRQAGRGAAVLVVTHDPRVVARCDREVVL
;
A
#
# COMPACT_ATOMS: atom_id res chain seq x y z
N MET A 1 -5.64 -5.99 22.01
CA MET A 1 -5.19 -6.89 20.90
C MET A 1 -3.88 -6.32 20.39
N THR A 2 -2.93 -7.15 19.99
CA THR A 2 -1.67 -6.68 19.41
C THR A 2 -1.97 -6.08 18.02
N PRO A 3 -1.49 -4.87 17.69
CA PRO A 3 -1.66 -4.29 16.37
C PRO A 3 -0.91 -5.12 15.31
N VAL A 4 -1.45 -5.18 14.10
CA VAL A 4 -0.78 -5.84 12.97
C VAL A 4 0.43 -5.02 12.51
N LEU A 5 0.26 -3.69 12.43
CA LEU A 5 1.32 -2.74 12.12
C LEU A 5 1.36 -1.65 13.18
N ALA A 6 2.56 -1.33 13.68
CA ALA A 6 2.74 -0.17 14.54
C ALA A 6 4.04 0.58 14.23
N ALA A 7 4.03 1.86 14.53
CA ALA A 7 5.19 2.72 14.61
C ALA A 7 5.29 3.30 16.01
N ASP A 8 6.48 3.31 16.59
CA ASP A 8 6.74 3.81 17.94
C ASP A 8 7.90 4.81 17.87
N GLY A 9 7.61 6.09 18.07
CA GLY A 9 8.57 7.17 18.15
C GLY A 9 9.38 7.42 16.86
N LEU A 10 8.77 7.21 15.66
CA LEU A 10 9.49 7.35 14.39
C LEU A 10 10.02 8.75 14.19
N THR A 11 11.33 8.84 13.99
CA THR A 11 12.02 10.08 13.60
C THR A 11 12.78 9.86 12.30
N PHE A 12 12.58 10.76 11.33
CA PHE A 12 13.25 10.69 10.03
C PHE A 12 13.56 12.08 9.48
N ARG A 13 14.67 12.17 8.75
CA ARG A 13 15.12 13.38 8.03
C ARG A 13 15.97 13.01 6.83
N TYR A 14 15.76 13.67 5.72
CA TYR A 14 16.69 13.65 4.57
C TYR A 14 17.83 14.63 4.80
N ASP A 15 17.51 15.86 5.24
CA ASP A 15 18.48 16.90 5.61
C ASP A 15 18.70 16.87 7.14
N PRO A 16 19.95 16.82 7.62
CA PRO A 16 20.25 16.91 9.04
C PRO A 16 19.66 18.14 9.74
N ALA A 17 19.46 19.24 9.02
CA ALA A 17 18.95 20.50 9.56
C ALA A 17 17.41 20.59 9.60
N ALA A 18 16.70 19.69 8.89
CA ALA A 18 15.25 19.77 8.76
C ALA A 18 14.62 18.39 9.01
N PRO A 19 14.11 18.11 10.22
CA PRO A 19 13.38 16.89 10.49
C PRO A 19 12.07 16.87 9.67
N LEU A 20 11.77 15.70 9.09
CA LEU A 20 10.54 15.46 8.34
C LEU A 20 9.49 14.78 9.20
N LEU A 21 9.92 13.90 10.09
CA LEU A 21 9.12 13.22 11.11
C LEU A 21 9.85 13.31 12.45
N GLU A 22 9.14 13.62 13.50
CA GLU A 22 9.68 13.69 14.87
C GLU A 22 8.73 12.97 15.83
N ASP A 23 9.24 11.91 16.48
CA ASP A 23 8.57 11.14 17.53
C ASP A 23 7.13 10.71 17.16
N TRP A 24 6.92 10.31 15.89
CA TRP A 24 5.61 9.96 15.38
C TRP A 24 5.27 8.50 15.67
N SER A 25 4.04 8.28 16.16
CA SER A 25 3.58 6.95 16.54
C SER A 25 2.18 6.67 15.98
N VAL A 26 1.93 5.40 15.63
CA VAL A 26 0.63 4.89 15.22
C VAL A 26 0.55 3.39 15.50
N GLU A 27 -0.65 2.92 15.78
CA GLU A 27 -0.99 1.49 15.78
C GLU A 27 -2.12 1.26 14.79
N VAL A 28 -2.07 0.19 14.01
CA VAL A 28 -3.13 -0.23 13.08
C VAL A 28 -3.50 -1.68 13.38
N GLY A 29 -4.73 -1.88 13.79
CA GLY A 29 -5.26 -3.19 14.16
C GLY A 29 -5.65 -4.04 12.95
N ALA A 30 -5.91 -5.32 13.22
CA ALA A 30 -6.51 -6.20 12.23
C ALA A 30 -7.94 -5.74 11.90
N GLY A 31 -8.24 -5.61 10.62
CA GLY A 31 -9.55 -5.16 10.14
C GLY A 31 -9.75 -3.64 10.16
N GLU A 32 -8.73 -2.87 10.50
CA GLU A 32 -8.82 -1.42 10.65
C GLU A 32 -8.35 -0.69 9.39
N VAL A 33 -9.07 0.35 8.98
CA VAL A 33 -8.70 1.29 7.92
C VAL A 33 -8.40 2.65 8.54
N VAL A 34 -7.13 3.06 8.52
CA VAL A 34 -6.65 4.31 9.13
C VAL A 34 -6.29 5.31 8.04
N ALA A 35 -6.87 6.52 8.10
CA ALA A 35 -6.43 7.64 7.27
C ALA A 35 -5.26 8.37 7.95
N VAL A 36 -4.22 8.69 7.16
CA VAL A 36 -3.18 9.64 7.57
C VAL A 36 -3.32 10.89 6.73
N THR A 37 -3.57 12.01 7.39
CA THR A 37 -3.73 13.31 6.78
C THR A 37 -2.61 14.26 7.17
N GLY A 38 -2.55 15.42 6.56
CA GLY A 38 -1.57 16.46 6.87
C GLY A 38 -1.22 17.30 5.66
N PRO A 39 -0.53 18.45 5.84
CA PRO A 39 -0.15 19.34 4.75
C PRO A 39 0.73 18.65 3.69
N SER A 40 0.68 19.15 2.46
CA SER A 40 1.58 18.68 1.39
C SER A 40 3.05 18.91 1.77
N GLY A 41 3.93 17.97 1.40
CA GLY A 41 5.37 18.07 1.70
C GLY A 41 5.77 17.69 3.13
N ARG A 42 4.82 17.34 4.01
CA ARG A 42 5.11 16.96 5.39
C ARG A 42 5.58 15.52 5.59
N GLY A 43 5.90 14.80 4.51
CA GLY A 43 6.51 13.46 4.64
C GLY A 43 5.54 12.28 4.65
N LYS A 44 4.28 12.46 4.24
CA LYS A 44 3.28 11.38 4.22
C LYS A 44 3.74 10.16 3.39
N SER A 45 4.22 10.36 2.17
CA SER A 45 4.78 9.27 1.35
C SER A 45 6.04 8.66 1.99
N THR A 46 6.89 9.49 2.63
CA THR A 46 8.06 9.02 3.36
C THR A 46 7.66 8.15 4.54
N LEU A 47 6.58 8.51 5.24
CA LEU A 47 6.01 7.68 6.29
C LEU A 47 5.60 6.30 5.76
N LEU A 48 4.90 6.24 4.62
CA LEU A 48 4.57 4.95 3.99
C LEU A 48 5.81 4.13 3.64
N TYR A 49 6.89 4.78 3.18
CA TYR A 49 8.15 4.08 2.89
C TYR A 49 8.85 3.57 4.13
N LEU A 50 8.75 4.26 5.27
CA LEU A 50 9.25 3.79 6.56
C LEU A 50 8.43 2.61 7.07
N LEU A 51 7.11 2.74 7.13
CA LEU A 51 6.20 1.69 7.56
C LEU A 51 6.30 0.46 6.66
N GLY A 52 6.46 0.66 5.35
CA GLY A 52 6.64 -0.38 4.35
C GLY A 52 8.06 -0.95 4.26
N LEU A 53 8.95 -0.61 5.19
CA LEU A 53 10.32 -1.13 5.29
C LEU A 53 11.19 -0.82 4.05
N MET A 54 10.84 0.20 3.26
CA MET A 54 11.63 0.68 2.12
C MET A 54 12.75 1.63 2.57
N LEU A 55 12.46 2.41 3.63
CA LEU A 55 13.42 3.28 4.30
C LEU A 55 13.65 2.80 5.74
N ALA A 56 14.78 3.18 6.32
CA ALA A 56 15.07 2.96 7.73
C ALA A 56 14.91 4.29 8.50
N PRO A 57 14.20 4.34 9.63
CA PRO A 57 14.11 5.53 10.45
C PRO A 57 15.47 5.86 11.10
N ARG A 58 15.63 7.10 11.55
CA ARG A 58 16.81 7.53 12.34
C ARG A 58 16.66 7.16 13.81
N ALA A 59 15.43 7.17 14.31
CA ALA A 59 15.08 6.72 15.65
C ALA A 59 13.63 6.17 15.62
N GLY A 60 13.26 5.46 16.67
CA GLY A 60 11.97 4.79 16.78
C GLY A 60 11.97 3.40 16.13
N ARG A 61 10.81 2.77 16.12
CA ARG A 61 10.64 1.38 15.68
C ARG A 61 9.42 1.20 14.80
N VAL A 62 9.52 0.27 13.86
CA VAL A 62 8.39 -0.29 13.13
C VAL A 62 8.18 -1.71 13.63
N LEU A 63 6.96 -2.00 14.07
CA LEU A 63 6.58 -3.32 14.61
C LEU A 63 5.55 -3.96 13.68
N LEU A 64 5.73 -5.26 13.43
CA LEU A 64 4.79 -6.10 12.70
C LEU A 64 4.39 -7.25 13.64
N ASP A 65 3.10 -7.37 13.96
CA ASP A 65 2.57 -8.29 14.99
C ASP A 65 3.32 -8.17 16.33
N GLY A 66 3.68 -6.96 16.73
CA GLY A 66 4.42 -6.65 17.95
C GLY A 66 5.93 -6.96 17.90
N GLN A 67 6.44 -7.48 16.77
CA GLN A 67 7.88 -7.75 16.58
C GLN A 67 8.56 -6.55 15.92
N ASP A 68 9.69 -6.12 16.47
CA ASP A 68 10.51 -5.06 15.89
C ASP A 68 11.18 -5.54 14.60
N VAL A 69 10.81 -4.93 13.48
CA VAL A 69 11.34 -5.23 12.14
C VAL A 69 12.25 -4.13 11.59
N THR A 70 12.52 -3.10 12.38
CA THR A 70 13.25 -1.88 11.97
C THR A 70 14.66 -2.16 11.51
N THR A 71 15.39 -2.96 12.29
CA THR A 71 16.83 -3.21 12.10
C THR A 71 17.14 -4.51 11.34
N LEU A 72 16.11 -5.15 10.77
CA LEU A 72 16.31 -6.38 9.99
C LEU A 72 17.19 -6.13 8.77
N PRO A 73 18.07 -7.10 8.40
CA PRO A 73 18.82 -7.04 7.15
C PRO A 73 17.91 -6.84 5.94
N ASP A 74 18.42 -6.14 4.92
CA ASP A 74 17.60 -5.75 3.76
C ASP A 74 16.91 -6.95 3.08
N ALA A 75 17.57 -8.08 2.96
CA ALA A 75 16.99 -9.31 2.41
C ALA A 75 15.76 -9.80 3.22
N ARG A 76 15.78 -9.64 4.55
CA ARG A 76 14.62 -10.00 5.39
C ARG A 76 13.50 -8.97 5.25
N ARG A 77 13.82 -7.67 5.20
CA ARG A 77 12.84 -6.63 4.92
C ARG A 77 12.19 -6.81 3.55
N ALA A 78 12.98 -7.13 2.52
CA ALA A 78 12.46 -7.43 1.18
C ALA A 78 11.50 -8.63 1.19
N ARG A 79 11.83 -9.70 1.93
CA ARG A 79 10.95 -10.85 2.08
C ARG A 79 9.65 -10.49 2.81
N LEU A 80 9.70 -9.69 3.87
CA LEU A 80 8.50 -9.21 4.56
C LEU A 80 7.64 -8.36 3.60
N ARG A 81 8.24 -7.41 2.85
CA ARG A 81 7.52 -6.64 1.84
C ARG A 81 6.78 -7.52 0.85
N ALA A 82 7.47 -8.53 0.32
CA ALA A 82 6.88 -9.42 -0.67
C ALA A 82 5.70 -10.26 -0.13
N HIS A 83 5.74 -10.67 1.14
CA HIS A 83 4.77 -11.64 1.69
C HIS A 83 3.66 -11.00 2.54
N ARG A 84 3.96 -9.84 3.17
CA ARG A 84 3.07 -9.26 4.17
C ARG A 84 2.46 -7.93 3.73
N PHE A 85 3.03 -7.26 2.72
CA PHE A 85 2.62 -5.91 2.34
C PHE A 85 2.02 -5.86 0.94
N GLY A 86 0.97 -5.03 0.79
CA GLY A 86 0.47 -4.55 -0.48
C GLY A 86 0.67 -3.04 -0.58
N PHE A 87 1.18 -2.56 -1.71
CA PHE A 87 1.44 -1.13 -1.93
C PHE A 87 0.61 -0.60 -3.08
N VAL A 88 -0.11 0.49 -2.82
CA VAL A 88 -0.82 1.27 -3.84
C VAL A 88 -0.22 2.67 -3.87
N PHE A 89 0.53 2.99 -4.92
CA PHE A 89 1.18 4.29 -5.09
C PHE A 89 0.29 5.27 -5.85
N GLN A 90 0.50 6.56 -5.65
CA GLN A 90 -0.27 7.64 -6.27
C GLN A 90 -0.26 7.58 -7.80
N ASP A 91 0.88 7.23 -8.41
CA ASP A 91 1.09 7.16 -9.86
C ASP A 91 0.93 5.75 -10.45
N ALA A 92 0.33 4.81 -9.67
CA ALA A 92 0.19 3.40 -9.97
C ALA A 92 1.52 2.64 -10.11
N ALA A 93 2.64 3.28 -10.42
CA ALA A 93 3.99 2.73 -10.55
C ALA A 93 4.03 1.40 -11.33
N LEU A 94 3.43 1.38 -12.52
CA LEU A 94 3.45 0.23 -13.42
C LEU A 94 4.70 0.26 -14.30
N ASP A 95 5.36 -0.89 -14.49
CA ASP A 95 6.48 -1.03 -15.41
C ASP A 95 5.97 -0.93 -16.86
N PRO A 96 6.37 0.10 -17.63
CA PRO A 96 5.93 0.31 -19.00
C PRO A 96 6.47 -0.75 -19.99
N THR A 97 7.48 -1.52 -19.60
CA THR A 97 8.08 -2.56 -20.44
C THR A 97 7.35 -3.89 -20.36
N CYS A 98 6.52 -4.07 -19.34
CA CYS A 98 5.73 -5.27 -19.09
C CYS A 98 4.28 -5.12 -19.53
N THR A 99 3.56 -6.25 -19.71
CA THR A 99 2.11 -6.22 -19.89
C THR A 99 1.42 -5.87 -18.57
N VAL A 100 0.15 -5.50 -18.64
CA VAL A 100 -0.70 -5.28 -17.46
C VAL A 100 -0.75 -6.53 -16.57
N LEU A 101 -0.91 -7.72 -17.18
CA LEU A 101 -0.92 -8.97 -16.42
C LEU A 101 0.43 -9.22 -15.74
N ASP A 102 1.57 -8.99 -16.41
CA ASP A 102 2.88 -9.17 -15.82
C ASP A 102 3.11 -8.18 -14.65
N ASN A 103 2.62 -6.94 -14.77
CA ASN A 103 2.62 -5.98 -13.67
C ASN A 103 1.84 -6.48 -12.45
N VAL A 104 0.67 -7.09 -12.66
CA VAL A 104 -0.10 -7.67 -11.55
C VAL A 104 0.64 -8.86 -10.93
N LEU A 105 1.28 -9.69 -11.75
CA LEU A 105 2.00 -10.90 -11.31
C LEU A 105 3.36 -10.61 -10.64
N GLU A 106 3.85 -9.38 -10.70
CA GLU A 106 5.17 -9.00 -10.18
C GLU A 106 5.38 -9.44 -8.71
N THR A 107 4.38 -9.21 -7.85
CA THR A 107 4.48 -9.59 -6.43
C THR A 107 4.54 -11.10 -6.23
N ALA A 108 3.85 -11.89 -7.04
CA ALA A 108 3.91 -13.35 -7.01
C ALA A 108 5.31 -13.87 -7.37
N LEU A 109 6.00 -13.20 -8.30
CA LEU A 109 7.38 -13.53 -8.66
C LEU A 109 8.33 -13.36 -7.47
N TYR A 110 8.24 -12.24 -6.74
CA TYR A 110 9.07 -11.99 -5.56
C TYR A 110 8.76 -12.91 -4.38
N ARG A 111 7.53 -13.42 -4.29
CA ARG A 111 7.12 -14.40 -3.28
C ARG A 111 7.51 -15.83 -3.61
N GLY A 112 7.80 -16.11 -4.88
CA GLY A 112 8.06 -17.46 -5.38
C GLY A 112 6.79 -18.30 -5.50
N ASP A 113 5.64 -17.66 -5.73
CA ASP A 113 4.36 -18.34 -5.88
C ASP A 113 4.31 -19.16 -7.18
N ASP A 114 3.47 -20.20 -7.19
CA ASP A 114 3.16 -20.92 -8.42
C ASP A 114 2.49 -20.02 -9.44
N ARG A 115 3.11 -19.90 -10.62
CA ARG A 115 2.66 -18.99 -11.68
C ARG A 115 1.22 -19.25 -12.14
N ALA A 116 0.82 -20.52 -12.24
CA ALA A 116 -0.53 -20.86 -12.72
C ALA A 116 -1.60 -20.41 -11.70
N THR A 117 -1.34 -20.64 -10.43
CA THR A 117 -2.21 -20.18 -9.32
C THR A 117 -2.26 -18.67 -9.24
N ALA A 118 -1.11 -17.99 -9.31
CA ALA A 118 -1.04 -16.52 -9.30
C ALA A 118 -1.79 -15.92 -10.52
N THR A 119 -1.64 -16.51 -11.72
CA THR A 119 -2.32 -16.04 -12.94
C THR A 119 -3.83 -16.14 -12.80
N ARG A 120 -4.34 -17.24 -12.25
CA ARG A 120 -5.79 -17.42 -12.02
C ARG A 120 -6.30 -16.36 -11.03
N ARG A 121 -5.60 -16.14 -9.92
CA ARG A 121 -5.96 -15.11 -8.95
C ARG A 121 -5.87 -13.71 -9.53
N ALA A 122 -4.85 -13.41 -10.33
CA ALA A 122 -4.72 -12.14 -11.04
C ALA A 122 -5.92 -11.90 -11.97
N ALA A 123 -6.36 -12.92 -12.73
CA ALA A 123 -7.53 -12.80 -13.60
C ALA A 123 -8.82 -12.52 -12.84
N GLU A 124 -9.02 -13.13 -11.66
CA GLU A 124 -10.16 -12.86 -10.77
C GLU A 124 -10.16 -11.41 -10.30
N LEU A 125 -9.04 -10.91 -9.77
CA LEU A 125 -8.91 -9.53 -9.30
C LEU A 125 -9.07 -8.53 -10.45
N MET A 126 -8.49 -8.81 -11.61
CA MET A 126 -8.63 -7.94 -12.79
C MET A 126 -10.08 -7.89 -13.28
N ALA A 127 -10.82 -8.99 -13.20
CA ALA A 127 -12.25 -9.03 -13.51
C ALA A 127 -13.06 -8.24 -12.47
N GLU A 128 -12.79 -8.43 -11.18
CA GLU A 128 -13.42 -7.72 -10.08
C GLU A 128 -13.24 -6.20 -10.22
N PHE A 129 -12.05 -5.75 -10.64
CA PHE A 129 -11.74 -4.32 -10.81
C PHE A 129 -12.04 -3.78 -12.22
N GLY A 130 -12.67 -4.58 -13.09
CA GLY A 130 -13.11 -4.15 -14.43
C GLY A 130 -11.96 -3.85 -15.39
N VAL A 131 -10.80 -4.51 -15.24
CA VAL A 131 -9.61 -4.32 -16.08
C VAL A 131 -9.16 -5.61 -16.80
N ALA A 132 -9.95 -6.69 -16.75
CA ALA A 132 -9.60 -7.99 -17.35
C ALA A 132 -9.27 -7.91 -18.84
N LEU A 133 -10.01 -7.10 -19.61
CA LEU A 133 -9.78 -6.90 -21.05
C LEU A 133 -8.45 -6.20 -21.37
N ARG A 134 -7.73 -5.69 -20.36
CA ARG A 134 -6.44 -5.01 -20.51
C ARG A 134 -5.24 -5.91 -20.19
N ALA A 135 -5.44 -7.19 -19.90
CA ALA A 135 -4.38 -8.12 -19.48
C ALA A 135 -3.13 -8.08 -20.38
N HIS A 136 -3.34 -8.03 -21.68
CA HIS A 136 -2.26 -8.02 -22.68
C HIS A 136 -1.86 -6.61 -23.15
N ALA A 137 -2.52 -5.56 -22.66
CA ALA A 137 -2.14 -4.19 -22.94
C ALA A 137 -0.85 -3.80 -22.17
N ARG A 138 -0.22 -2.70 -22.59
CA ARG A 138 0.87 -2.06 -21.85
C ARG A 138 0.34 -0.87 -21.05
N PRO A 139 1.03 -0.43 -19.98
CA PRO A 139 0.60 0.71 -19.15
C PRO A 139 0.27 1.98 -19.95
N GLY A 140 1.00 2.28 -21.02
CA GLY A 140 0.70 3.42 -21.88
C GLY A 140 -0.61 3.32 -22.72
N GLN A 141 -1.30 2.19 -22.65
CA GLN A 141 -2.56 1.90 -23.38
C GLN A 141 -3.79 1.85 -22.46
N VAL A 142 -3.62 2.20 -21.17
CA VAL A 142 -4.70 2.23 -20.18
C VAL A 142 -4.89 3.64 -19.64
N SER A 143 -6.12 3.97 -19.21
CA SER A 143 -6.39 5.26 -18.55
C SER A 143 -5.78 5.29 -17.14
N GLY A 144 -5.63 6.48 -16.54
CA GLY A 144 -5.15 6.64 -15.17
C GLY A 144 -5.97 5.83 -14.16
N GLY A 145 -7.30 5.87 -14.29
CA GLY A 145 -8.19 5.07 -13.44
C GLY A 145 -8.03 3.55 -13.65
N GLN A 146 -7.78 3.10 -14.88
CA GLN A 146 -7.45 1.70 -15.13
C GLN A 146 -6.09 1.33 -14.54
N ALA A 147 -5.07 2.20 -14.68
CA ALA A 147 -3.74 1.97 -14.10
C ALA A 147 -3.82 1.83 -12.58
N GLN A 148 -4.60 2.67 -11.91
CA GLN A 148 -4.78 2.58 -10.45
C GLN A 148 -5.47 1.29 -10.02
N ARG A 149 -6.50 0.84 -10.76
CA ARG A 149 -7.17 -0.44 -10.48
C ARG A 149 -6.26 -1.65 -10.77
N ILE A 150 -5.35 -1.55 -11.72
CA ILE A 150 -4.30 -2.54 -11.97
C ILE A 150 -3.29 -2.57 -10.82
N ALA A 151 -2.83 -1.40 -10.34
CA ALA A 151 -1.95 -1.32 -9.17
C ALA A 151 -2.60 -1.89 -7.91
N LEU A 152 -3.91 -1.68 -7.73
CA LEU A 152 -4.69 -2.31 -6.67
C LEU A 152 -4.71 -3.84 -6.81
N ALA A 153 -4.95 -4.38 -8.03
CA ALA A 153 -4.90 -5.82 -8.27
C ALA A 153 -3.52 -6.41 -7.93
N ARG A 154 -2.44 -5.71 -8.31
CA ARG A 154 -1.07 -6.07 -7.94
C ARG A 154 -0.87 -6.10 -6.43
N ALA A 155 -1.33 -5.06 -5.73
CA ALA A 155 -1.18 -4.94 -4.28
C ALA A 155 -1.91 -6.05 -3.52
N LEU A 156 -3.10 -6.45 -4.00
CA LEU A 156 -3.96 -7.42 -3.33
C LEU A 156 -3.77 -8.87 -3.81
N LEU A 157 -2.92 -9.12 -4.81
CA LEU A 157 -2.70 -10.46 -5.38
C LEU A 157 -2.28 -11.48 -4.31
N GLY A 158 -1.46 -11.03 -3.37
CA GLY A 158 -0.90 -11.84 -2.31
C GLY A 158 -1.72 -11.93 -1.03
N GLU A 159 -2.91 -11.36 -0.99
CA GLU A 159 -3.71 -11.25 0.24
C GLU A 159 -2.90 -10.71 1.42
N PRO A 160 -2.31 -9.50 1.29
CA PRO A 160 -1.39 -8.95 2.28
C PRO A 160 -2.05 -8.71 3.63
N ASP A 161 -1.26 -8.84 4.72
CA ASP A 161 -1.71 -8.51 6.07
C ASP A 161 -1.70 -7.00 6.33
N VAL A 162 -0.91 -6.24 5.55
CA VAL A 162 -0.81 -4.79 5.62
C VAL A 162 -0.97 -4.20 4.24
N VAL A 163 -1.86 -3.22 4.08
CA VAL A 163 -1.99 -2.43 2.84
C VAL A 163 -1.61 -0.99 3.13
N LEU A 164 -0.66 -0.47 2.37
CA LEU A 164 -0.21 0.92 2.42
C LEU A 164 -0.59 1.61 1.11
N ALA A 165 -1.45 2.62 1.19
CA ALA A 165 -1.97 3.31 0.02
C ALA A 165 -1.66 4.81 0.09
N ASP A 166 -0.97 5.34 -0.93
CA ASP A 166 -0.63 6.75 -1.07
C ASP A 166 -1.56 7.40 -2.09
N GLU A 167 -2.46 8.29 -1.64
CA GLU A 167 -3.45 9.01 -2.46
C GLU A 167 -4.17 8.08 -3.47
N PRO A 168 -4.72 6.93 -3.03
CA PRO A 168 -5.14 5.86 -3.94
C PRO A 168 -6.30 6.27 -4.87
N THR A 169 -6.94 7.41 -4.63
CA THR A 169 -8.09 7.92 -5.38
C THR A 169 -7.85 9.30 -6.02
N GLY A 170 -6.66 9.89 -5.85
CA GLY A 170 -6.39 11.30 -6.16
C GLY A 170 -6.61 11.71 -7.63
N ASN A 171 -6.53 10.80 -8.57
CA ASN A 171 -6.70 11.05 -10.00
C ASN A 171 -7.86 10.24 -10.61
N LEU A 172 -8.84 9.82 -9.78
CA LEU A 172 -9.93 8.96 -10.20
C LEU A 172 -11.25 9.71 -10.29
N ASP A 173 -12.08 9.28 -11.24
CA ASP A 173 -13.50 9.60 -11.22
C ASP A 173 -14.19 8.96 -9.99
N PRO A 174 -15.36 9.46 -9.56
CA PRO A 174 -16.03 8.98 -8.35
C PRO A 174 -16.36 7.48 -8.36
N GLU A 175 -16.67 6.90 -9.51
CA GLU A 175 -16.98 5.48 -9.65
C GLU A 175 -15.71 4.63 -9.44
N SER A 176 -14.62 4.97 -10.10
CA SER A 176 -13.31 4.33 -9.91
C SER A 176 -12.79 4.48 -8.48
N ALA A 177 -12.97 5.65 -7.85
CA ALA A 177 -12.60 5.88 -6.46
C ALA A 177 -13.37 4.95 -5.51
N THR A 178 -14.68 4.76 -5.75
CA THR A 178 -15.50 3.84 -4.95
C THR A 178 -15.00 2.41 -5.04
N VAL A 179 -14.68 1.92 -6.25
CA VAL A 179 -14.13 0.56 -6.45
C VAL A 179 -12.84 0.35 -5.64
N VAL A 180 -11.93 1.34 -5.64
CA VAL A 180 -10.68 1.27 -4.88
C VAL A 180 -10.95 1.22 -3.38
N LEU A 181 -11.77 2.12 -2.85
CA LEU A 181 -12.08 2.18 -1.42
C LEU A 181 -12.79 0.92 -0.94
N ASP A 182 -13.76 0.40 -1.71
CA ASP A 182 -14.47 -0.85 -1.39
C ASP A 182 -13.51 -2.04 -1.35
N ALA A 183 -12.52 -2.09 -2.23
CA ALA A 183 -11.51 -3.15 -2.22
C ALA A 183 -10.60 -3.07 -0.98
N LEU A 184 -10.19 -1.87 -0.56
CA LEU A 184 -9.42 -1.66 0.67
C LEU A 184 -10.22 -2.09 1.91
N HIS A 185 -11.50 -1.73 2.00
CA HIS A 185 -12.39 -2.17 3.09
C HIS A 185 -12.61 -3.69 3.08
N ARG A 186 -12.77 -4.31 1.90
CA ARG A 186 -12.88 -5.78 1.82
C ARG A 186 -11.60 -6.46 2.30
N GLN A 187 -10.43 -5.90 1.98
CA GLN A 187 -9.16 -6.44 2.47
C GLN A 187 -9.03 -6.28 4.00
N ALA A 188 -9.44 -5.13 4.55
CA ALA A 188 -9.55 -4.95 5.99
C ALA A 188 -10.53 -5.96 6.62
N GLY A 189 -11.71 -6.17 6.04
CA GLY A 189 -12.69 -7.16 6.50
C GLY A 189 -12.17 -8.61 6.51
N ARG A 190 -11.06 -8.89 5.81
CA ARG A 190 -10.32 -10.17 5.88
C ARG A 190 -9.25 -10.20 6.97
N GLY A 191 -9.11 -9.13 7.75
CA GLY A 191 -8.17 -9.02 8.86
C GLY A 191 -6.91 -8.21 8.55
N ALA A 192 -6.76 -7.63 7.36
CA ALA A 192 -5.61 -6.78 7.07
C ALA A 192 -5.68 -5.44 7.82
N ALA A 193 -4.51 -4.90 8.18
CA ALA A 193 -4.35 -3.51 8.59
C ALA A 193 -4.20 -2.63 7.34
N VAL A 194 -5.04 -1.62 7.16
CA VAL A 194 -5.00 -0.74 5.99
C VAL A 194 -4.69 0.67 6.43
N LEU A 195 -3.63 1.28 5.86
CA LEU A 195 -3.27 2.67 6.10
C LEU A 195 -3.32 3.44 4.78
N VAL A 196 -4.14 4.49 4.75
CA VAL A 196 -4.37 5.33 3.57
C VAL A 196 -3.87 6.73 3.85
N VAL A 197 -2.85 7.17 3.13
CA VAL A 197 -2.45 8.57 3.11
C VAL A 197 -3.34 9.30 2.13
N THR A 198 -3.99 10.38 2.58
CA THR A 198 -4.86 11.18 1.72
C THR A 198 -5.08 12.59 2.26
N HIS A 199 -5.46 13.49 1.38
CA HIS A 199 -6.00 14.82 1.71
C HIS A 199 -7.48 14.97 1.32
N ASP A 200 -8.10 13.93 0.76
CA ASP A 200 -9.51 13.94 0.35
C ASP A 200 -10.42 13.63 1.55
N PRO A 201 -11.24 14.58 2.04
CA PRO A 201 -12.13 14.35 3.16
C PRO A 201 -13.18 13.25 2.91
N ARG A 202 -13.48 12.95 1.64
CA ARG A 202 -14.40 11.86 1.29
C ARG A 202 -13.78 10.49 1.57
N VAL A 203 -12.47 10.36 1.38
CA VAL A 203 -11.73 9.15 1.74
C VAL A 203 -11.61 9.02 3.25
N VAL A 204 -11.24 10.12 3.94
CA VAL A 204 -11.15 10.16 5.40
C VAL A 204 -12.48 9.74 6.06
N ALA A 205 -13.61 10.26 5.55
CA ALA A 205 -14.94 9.94 6.08
C ALA A 205 -15.32 8.45 5.94
N ARG A 206 -14.60 7.68 5.13
CA ARG A 206 -14.77 6.25 4.96
C ARG A 206 -13.79 5.41 5.79
N CYS A 207 -12.80 6.01 6.42
CA CYS A 207 -11.86 5.31 7.29
C CYS A 207 -12.42 5.21 8.71
N ASP A 208 -11.95 4.22 9.48
CA ASP A 208 -12.40 4.00 10.86
C ASP A 208 -11.91 5.11 11.79
N ARG A 209 -10.74 5.68 11.51
CA ARG A 209 -10.18 6.86 12.20
C ARG A 209 -9.16 7.60 11.35
N GLU A 210 -8.86 8.81 11.80
CA GLU A 210 -7.87 9.71 11.21
C GLU A 210 -6.70 9.93 12.19
N VAL A 211 -5.49 9.98 11.63
CA VAL A 211 -4.25 10.39 12.31
C VAL A 211 -3.64 11.54 11.51
N VAL A 212 -3.33 12.63 12.18
CA VAL A 212 -2.74 13.82 11.55
C VAL A 212 -1.22 13.76 11.69
N LEU A 213 -0.50 14.07 10.59
CA LEU A 213 0.95 14.12 10.50
C LEU A 213 1.46 15.56 10.67
#